data_97781a9883717630c1a8c11ae8f62c32
#
_entry.id   97781a9883717630c1a8c11ae8f62c32
#
_cell.length_a   1.000
_cell.length_b   1.000
_cell.length_c   1.000
_cell.angle_alpha   90.00
_cell.angle_beta   90.00
_cell.angle_gamma   90.00
#
_symmetry.space_group_name_H-M   'P 1'
#
loop_
_entity.id
_entity.type
_entity.pdbx_description
1 polymer ?
#
loop_
_entity_poly.entity_id
_entity_poly.type
_entity_poly.pdbx_seq_one_letter_code
_entity_poly.pdbx_strand_id
1 'polypeptide(L)'
;MTTPRNSTAAVAFVMLASRAAFAQAPPAYRADDLGTLGGTYLLAAAMNNNGDIVGSGTVADGTLHAFRWTRAGGLEDLGLFGGIESQASGINDRGDILGFYFDAAFVTHPFILPAGGTMQALDGVFQPSALATNDWFTGMSSNGRAFRAIPGGVVEDISAFISFGSAINASGATAGWSWHADPADEQPTAFRYTDGAGFVDLGTFGGPSSYAYGINAAGTVVGAADTSLGVWHAYRAVPGAALQDLGVLRTGGVSRSVANAVNDAGDVVGTAEGGGSLTAFRYTDDRGLIDLAPLVPVAARAHGALYSAVAINAQKAIVAIYSDPNGEFRSELLTPRDDVPAPVVSNVSADPRVLMPPNGRMVPVYVTVDVADEYDDSPACTIVSVTDSAGPRFGSNQDVAITGPLSVNLRAKWHEGDNRIYRLNISCVNALGGATAASTVVRVSNR
;
A
#
# COMPACT_ATOMS: atom_id res chain seq x y z
N MET A 1 8.26 -73.14 -32.34
CA MET A 1 8.65 -71.87 -32.94
C MET A 1 7.90 -70.80 -32.23
N THR A 2 8.48 -70.19 -31.24
CA THR A 2 7.88 -69.16 -30.40
C THR A 2 8.74 -67.89 -30.50
N THR A 3 8.16 -66.88 -31.08
CA THR A 3 8.78 -65.51 -31.20
C THR A 3 8.73 -64.77 -29.87
N PRO A 4 9.81 -64.09 -29.46
CA PRO A 4 9.76 -63.28 -28.26
C PRO A 4 9.16 -61.88 -28.58
N ARG A 5 8.20 -61.48 -27.77
CA ARG A 5 7.67 -60.09 -27.75
C ARG A 5 8.67 -59.14 -27.02
N ASN A 6 9.18 -58.19 -27.73
CA ASN A 6 9.91 -57.06 -27.13
C ASN A 6 8.92 -56.16 -26.40
N SER A 7 9.02 -56.07 -25.08
CA SER A 7 8.37 -55.08 -24.26
C SER A 7 9.28 -53.86 -24.10
N THR A 8 8.96 -52.78 -24.77
CA THR A 8 9.57 -51.47 -24.56
C THR A 8 9.01 -50.88 -23.26
N ALA A 9 9.79 -50.89 -22.19
CA ALA A 9 9.47 -50.19 -20.97
C ALA A 9 9.70 -48.66 -21.17
N ALA A 10 8.63 -47.90 -21.23
CA ALA A 10 8.68 -46.47 -21.15
C ALA A 10 8.93 -46.06 -19.69
N VAL A 11 10.10 -45.55 -19.39
CA VAL A 11 10.41 -44.92 -18.10
C VAL A 11 9.75 -43.52 -18.10
N ALA A 12 8.60 -43.42 -17.46
CA ALA A 12 7.97 -42.14 -17.16
C ALA A 12 8.75 -41.46 -16.00
N PHE A 13 9.52 -40.45 -16.32
CA PHE A 13 10.07 -39.53 -15.32
C PHE A 13 8.91 -38.69 -14.78
N VAL A 14 8.37 -39.10 -13.63
CA VAL A 14 7.48 -38.23 -12.84
C VAL A 14 8.36 -37.16 -12.16
N MET A 15 8.45 -36.00 -12.76
CA MET A 15 8.91 -34.81 -12.02
C MET A 15 7.86 -34.49 -10.95
N LEU A 16 8.15 -34.87 -9.71
CA LEU A 16 7.52 -34.25 -8.55
C LEU A 16 8.01 -32.80 -8.53
N ALA A 17 7.24 -31.93 -9.14
CA ALA A 17 7.34 -30.49 -8.85
C ALA A 17 6.91 -30.30 -7.39
N SER A 18 7.88 -30.24 -6.48
CA SER A 18 7.65 -29.66 -5.17
C SER A 18 7.09 -28.26 -5.42
N ARG A 19 5.79 -28.06 -5.21
CA ARG A 19 5.22 -26.72 -5.03
C ARG A 19 5.86 -26.16 -3.75
N ALA A 20 7.03 -25.54 -3.89
CA ALA A 20 7.39 -24.49 -2.98
C ALA A 20 6.18 -23.54 -3.00
N ALA A 21 5.55 -23.31 -1.84
CA ALA A 21 4.58 -22.25 -1.70
C ALA A 21 5.36 -20.97 -2.03
N PHE A 22 5.28 -20.52 -3.28
CA PHE A 22 5.73 -19.18 -3.63
C PHE A 22 4.87 -18.27 -2.78
N ALA A 23 5.50 -17.52 -1.89
CA ALA A 23 4.84 -16.40 -1.22
C ALA A 23 4.17 -15.60 -2.34
N GLN A 24 2.84 -15.49 -2.27
CA GLN A 24 2.08 -14.78 -3.29
C GLN A 24 2.68 -13.39 -3.44
N ALA A 25 2.92 -12.92 -4.67
CA ALA A 25 3.45 -11.58 -4.92
C ALA A 25 2.62 -10.53 -4.15
N PRO A 26 3.22 -9.46 -3.63
CA PRO A 26 2.44 -8.40 -3.00
C PRO A 26 1.44 -7.85 -4.01
N PRO A 27 0.22 -7.40 -3.57
CA PRO A 27 -0.76 -6.83 -4.47
C PRO A 27 -0.19 -5.57 -5.11
N ALA A 28 -0.33 -5.40 -6.42
CA ALA A 28 -0.14 -4.13 -7.07
C ALA A 28 -1.33 -3.21 -6.75
N TYR A 29 -1.11 -1.90 -6.80
CA TYR A 29 -2.17 -0.90 -6.62
C TYR A 29 -2.30 -0.03 -7.86
N ARG A 30 -3.53 0.31 -8.21
CA ARG A 30 -3.80 1.47 -9.03
C ARG A 30 -3.81 2.69 -8.13
N ALA A 31 -3.19 3.80 -8.56
CA ALA A 31 -3.20 5.07 -7.86
C ALA A 31 -4.09 6.07 -8.60
N ASP A 32 -5.03 6.66 -7.89
CA ASP A 32 -5.90 7.73 -8.38
C ASP A 32 -5.60 8.99 -7.54
N ASP A 33 -4.97 10.01 -8.14
CA ASP A 33 -4.76 11.31 -7.51
C ASP A 33 -6.11 11.98 -7.24
N LEU A 34 -6.33 12.49 -6.03
CA LEU A 34 -7.58 13.16 -5.66
C LEU A 34 -7.70 14.57 -6.24
N GLY A 35 -6.60 15.16 -6.73
CA GLY A 35 -6.55 16.52 -7.27
C GLY A 35 -6.36 17.58 -6.20
N THR A 36 -6.80 18.84 -6.48
CA THR A 36 -6.73 20.00 -5.57
C THR A 36 -7.99 20.84 -5.66
N LEU A 37 -8.30 21.60 -4.61
CA LEU A 37 -9.35 22.64 -4.64
C LEU A 37 -8.89 23.96 -5.29
N GLY A 38 -7.73 23.96 -5.94
CA GLY A 38 -7.10 25.12 -6.56
C GLY A 38 -5.90 25.66 -5.78
N GLY A 39 -5.71 25.21 -4.54
CA GLY A 39 -4.52 25.51 -3.73
C GLY A 39 -3.48 24.39 -3.79
N THR A 40 -2.50 24.46 -2.89
CA THR A 40 -1.30 23.62 -2.89
C THR A 40 -1.42 22.35 -2.03
N TYR A 41 -2.38 22.35 -1.11
CA TYR A 41 -2.51 21.36 -0.04
C TYR A 41 -3.86 20.65 -0.13
N LEU A 42 -3.86 19.29 -0.04
CA LEU A 42 -5.07 18.48 0.07
C LEU A 42 -4.78 17.23 0.92
N LEU A 43 -5.31 17.19 2.14
CA LEU A 43 -5.15 16.04 3.04
C LEU A 43 -6.48 15.36 3.31
N ALA A 44 -6.53 14.09 2.96
CA ALA A 44 -7.59 13.18 3.36
C ALA A 44 -7.48 12.84 4.85
N ALA A 45 -8.62 12.79 5.53
CA ALA A 45 -8.74 12.41 6.93
C ALA A 45 -9.40 11.06 7.10
N ALA A 46 -10.43 10.73 6.31
CA ALA A 46 -11.19 9.50 6.43
C ALA A 46 -11.71 8.99 5.09
N MET A 47 -11.98 7.68 5.04
CA MET A 47 -12.59 6.99 3.91
C MET A 47 -13.62 5.99 4.39
N ASN A 48 -14.78 5.91 3.72
CA ASN A 48 -15.81 4.90 3.98
C ASN A 48 -15.59 3.62 3.14
N ASN A 49 -16.45 2.61 3.33
CA ASN A 49 -16.37 1.37 2.57
C ASN A 49 -16.80 1.53 1.09
N ASN A 50 -17.48 2.60 0.71
CA ASN A 50 -17.77 2.90 -0.70
C ASN A 50 -16.55 3.51 -1.43
N GLY A 51 -15.50 3.88 -0.69
CA GLY A 51 -14.33 4.58 -1.20
C GLY A 51 -14.54 6.09 -1.34
N ASP A 52 -15.59 6.66 -0.70
CA ASP A 52 -15.75 8.10 -0.55
C ASP A 52 -14.75 8.61 0.48
N ILE A 53 -14.09 9.70 0.20
CA ILE A 53 -13.00 10.26 0.99
C ILE A 53 -13.36 11.69 1.41
N VAL A 54 -13.05 12.05 2.64
CA VAL A 54 -13.20 13.41 3.16
C VAL A 54 -11.91 13.90 3.81
N GLY A 55 -11.79 15.21 3.92
CA GLY A 55 -10.64 15.84 4.53
C GLY A 55 -10.68 17.37 4.39
N SER A 56 -9.51 17.98 4.28
CA SER A 56 -9.39 19.42 4.07
C SER A 56 -8.32 19.75 3.03
N GLY A 57 -8.54 20.84 2.31
CA GLY A 57 -7.62 21.33 1.29
C GLY A 57 -7.69 22.83 1.12
N THR A 58 -6.61 23.44 0.64
CA THR A 58 -6.61 24.87 0.36
C THR A 58 -7.22 25.16 -1.00
N VAL A 59 -8.04 26.21 -1.06
CA VAL A 59 -8.50 26.82 -2.32
C VAL A 59 -7.47 27.84 -2.84
N ALA A 60 -7.71 28.45 -3.99
CA ALA A 60 -6.73 29.31 -4.67
C ALA A 60 -6.27 30.54 -3.87
N ASP A 61 -7.07 31.04 -2.93
CA ASP A 61 -6.71 32.16 -2.06
C ASP A 61 -5.98 31.73 -0.77
N GLY A 62 -5.75 30.39 -0.60
CA GLY A 62 -5.09 29.79 0.55
C GLY A 62 -6.03 29.45 1.71
N THR A 63 -7.32 29.71 1.61
CA THR A 63 -8.31 29.35 2.64
C THR A 63 -8.48 27.84 2.70
N LEU A 64 -8.62 27.28 3.91
CA LEU A 64 -8.77 25.85 4.15
C LEU A 64 -10.26 25.46 4.14
N HIS A 65 -10.66 24.64 3.20
CA HIS A 65 -12.02 24.12 3.03
C HIS A 65 -12.09 22.61 3.28
N ALA A 66 -13.17 22.16 3.91
CA ALA A 66 -13.55 20.75 3.92
C ALA A 66 -13.88 20.28 2.50
N PHE A 67 -13.50 19.06 2.16
CA PHE A 67 -13.81 18.46 0.88
C PHE A 67 -14.43 17.07 1.04
N ARG A 68 -15.14 16.65 0.00
CA ARG A 68 -15.51 15.27 -0.29
C ARG A 68 -14.96 14.88 -1.65
N TRP A 69 -14.45 13.67 -1.76
CA TRP A 69 -14.10 13.05 -3.04
C TRP A 69 -14.86 11.76 -3.20
N THR A 70 -15.40 11.52 -4.40
CA THR A 70 -16.01 10.26 -4.78
C THR A 70 -15.50 9.82 -6.13
N ARG A 71 -15.44 8.51 -6.39
CA ARG A 71 -14.99 8.01 -7.69
C ARG A 71 -15.87 8.49 -8.86
N ALA A 72 -17.16 8.69 -8.64
CA ALA A 72 -18.11 9.10 -9.67
C ALA A 72 -18.17 10.62 -9.85
N GLY A 73 -18.08 11.39 -8.75
CA GLY A 73 -18.24 12.85 -8.74
C GLY A 73 -16.93 13.63 -8.76
N GLY A 74 -15.81 12.96 -8.49
CA GLY A 74 -14.52 13.64 -8.28
C GLY A 74 -14.47 14.43 -6.98
N LEU A 75 -13.64 15.46 -6.95
CA LEU A 75 -13.40 16.34 -5.80
C LEU A 75 -14.47 17.43 -5.72
N GLU A 76 -15.10 17.55 -4.55
CA GLU A 76 -16.16 18.51 -4.22
C GLU A 76 -15.68 19.39 -3.05
N ASP A 77 -15.75 20.71 -3.23
CA ASP A 77 -15.56 21.69 -2.15
C ASP A 77 -16.85 21.82 -1.34
N LEU A 78 -16.80 21.51 -0.05
CA LEU A 78 -17.96 21.61 0.86
C LEU A 78 -18.17 23.03 1.42
N GLY A 79 -17.23 23.94 1.15
CA GLY A 79 -17.29 25.33 1.58
C GLY A 79 -16.98 25.54 3.06
N LEU A 80 -17.25 26.75 3.55
CA LEU A 80 -16.85 27.23 4.90
C LEU A 80 -17.93 27.10 5.97
N PHE A 81 -19.15 26.70 5.62
CA PHE A 81 -20.30 26.61 6.55
C PHE A 81 -20.61 27.92 7.33
N GLY A 82 -20.17 29.06 6.81
CA GLY A 82 -20.30 30.36 7.45
C GLY A 82 -19.11 30.80 8.33
N GLY A 83 -18.06 29.98 8.36
CA GLY A 83 -16.80 30.26 9.06
C GLY A 83 -15.70 30.87 8.19
N ILE A 84 -14.47 30.82 8.68
CA ILE A 84 -13.25 31.25 7.99
C ILE A 84 -12.40 30.05 7.50
N GLU A 85 -12.54 28.90 8.10
CA GLU A 85 -11.92 27.62 7.74
C GLU A 85 -12.86 26.49 8.07
N SER A 86 -12.80 25.37 7.32
CA SER A 86 -13.57 24.16 7.60
C SER A 86 -12.74 22.90 7.35
N GLN A 87 -13.04 21.83 8.10
CA GLN A 87 -12.38 20.55 7.99
C GLN A 87 -13.40 19.40 8.16
N ALA A 88 -13.30 18.37 7.35
CA ALA A 88 -14.02 17.11 7.55
C ALA A 88 -13.09 16.09 8.20
N SER A 89 -13.56 15.42 9.26
CA SER A 89 -12.79 14.47 10.07
C SER A 89 -13.26 13.03 9.98
N GLY A 90 -14.50 12.79 9.50
CA GLY A 90 -15.06 11.45 9.41
C GLY A 90 -16.17 11.36 8.36
N ILE A 91 -16.36 10.16 7.83
CA ILE A 91 -17.43 9.83 6.88
C ILE A 91 -17.93 8.41 7.15
N ASN A 92 -19.24 8.19 7.16
CA ASN A 92 -19.83 6.85 7.26
C ASN A 92 -20.24 6.28 5.88
N ASP A 93 -20.70 5.03 5.87
CA ASP A 93 -21.08 4.34 4.61
C ASP A 93 -22.33 4.90 3.93
N ARG A 94 -23.13 5.73 4.61
CA ARG A 94 -24.25 6.48 4.01
C ARG A 94 -23.79 7.77 3.33
N GLY A 95 -22.54 8.19 3.59
CA GLY A 95 -21.99 9.45 3.11
C GLY A 95 -22.27 10.64 4.02
N ASP A 96 -22.69 10.41 5.29
CA ASP A 96 -22.78 11.48 6.28
C ASP A 96 -21.38 11.89 6.71
N ILE A 97 -21.12 13.19 6.79
CA ILE A 97 -19.79 13.77 7.02
C ILE A 97 -19.75 14.44 8.39
N LEU A 98 -18.79 14.06 9.20
CA LEU A 98 -18.44 14.70 10.47
C LEU A 98 -17.33 15.71 10.23
N GLY A 99 -17.42 16.89 10.88
CA GLY A 99 -16.39 17.89 10.73
C GLY A 99 -16.56 19.07 11.69
N PHE A 100 -15.82 20.11 11.47
CA PHE A 100 -15.89 21.36 12.21
C PHE A 100 -15.44 22.53 11.32
N TYR A 101 -15.87 23.73 11.69
CA TYR A 101 -15.37 24.97 11.11
C TYR A 101 -14.99 25.96 12.21
N PHE A 102 -14.15 26.92 11.88
CA PHE A 102 -13.79 28.03 12.75
C PHE A 102 -14.52 29.31 12.33
N ASP A 103 -15.06 30.04 13.30
CA ASP A 103 -15.56 31.37 13.05
C ASP A 103 -14.44 32.46 13.08
N ALA A 104 -14.78 33.71 12.84
CA ALA A 104 -13.82 34.81 12.82
C ALA A 104 -13.14 35.07 14.18
N ALA A 105 -13.65 34.52 15.27
CA ALA A 105 -13.04 34.54 16.60
C ALA A 105 -12.21 33.30 16.90
N PHE A 106 -12.00 32.40 15.90
CA PHE A 106 -11.35 31.11 16.01
C PHE A 106 -12.05 30.15 17.00
N VAL A 107 -13.36 30.31 17.19
CA VAL A 107 -14.16 29.36 17.95
C VAL A 107 -14.50 28.17 17.05
N THR A 108 -14.30 26.95 17.57
CA THR A 108 -14.62 25.71 16.87
C THR A 108 -16.13 25.44 16.90
N HIS A 109 -16.71 25.17 15.74
CA HIS A 109 -18.11 24.81 15.55
C HIS A 109 -18.21 23.40 14.93
N PRO A 110 -18.39 22.36 15.75
CA PRO A 110 -18.50 20.98 15.25
C PRO A 110 -19.87 20.77 14.57
N PHE A 111 -19.86 19.96 13.51
CA PHE A 111 -21.06 19.67 12.74
C PHE A 111 -21.11 18.22 12.23
N ILE A 112 -22.32 17.78 11.91
CA ILE A 112 -22.57 16.67 11.01
C ILE A 112 -23.34 17.16 9.79
N LEU A 113 -22.92 16.71 8.60
CA LEU A 113 -23.58 16.95 7.31
C LEU A 113 -24.14 15.62 6.80
N PRO A 114 -25.46 15.36 6.96
CA PRO A 114 -26.09 14.17 6.40
C PRO A 114 -25.99 14.15 4.88
N ALA A 115 -25.88 12.97 4.28
CA ALA A 115 -25.83 12.81 2.83
C ALA A 115 -27.09 13.39 2.16
N GLY A 116 -26.89 14.38 1.29
CA GLY A 116 -28.00 15.11 0.64
C GLY A 116 -28.84 15.99 1.55
N GLY A 117 -28.43 16.18 2.81
CA GLY A 117 -29.10 17.01 3.81
C GLY A 117 -28.44 18.36 4.03
N THR A 118 -28.81 19.01 5.12
CA THR A 118 -28.23 20.27 5.59
C THR A 118 -27.36 20.04 6.82
N MET A 119 -26.35 20.86 6.97
CA MET A 119 -25.45 20.82 8.13
C MET A 119 -26.22 21.02 9.44
N GLN A 120 -25.87 20.20 10.44
CA GLN A 120 -26.42 20.24 11.81
C GLN A 120 -25.28 20.46 12.79
N ALA A 121 -25.44 21.43 13.70
CA ALA A 121 -24.46 21.68 14.76
C ALA A 121 -24.49 20.55 15.79
N LEU A 122 -23.33 20.30 16.42
CA LEU A 122 -23.16 19.29 17.49
C LEU A 122 -22.85 20.00 18.81
N ASP A 123 -23.83 20.04 19.71
CA ASP A 123 -23.67 20.67 21.02
C ASP A 123 -22.88 19.78 21.99
N GLY A 124 -22.10 20.41 22.89
CA GLY A 124 -21.31 19.69 23.91
C GLY A 124 -20.03 19.04 23.39
N VAL A 125 -19.73 19.20 22.11
CA VAL A 125 -18.51 18.70 21.43
C VAL A 125 -17.56 19.86 21.19
N PHE A 126 -16.28 19.65 21.47
CA PHE A 126 -15.22 20.63 21.13
C PHE A 126 -14.57 20.27 19.79
N GLN A 127 -14.13 19.02 19.65
CA GLN A 127 -13.47 18.56 18.41
C GLN A 127 -13.89 17.14 18.09
N PRO A 128 -14.68 16.92 17.03
CA PRO A 128 -15.03 15.60 16.55
C PRO A 128 -13.88 15.02 15.73
N SER A 129 -13.66 13.69 15.81
CA SER A 129 -12.54 13.01 15.15
C SER A 129 -12.93 11.88 14.21
N ALA A 130 -13.89 11.04 14.61
CA ALA A 130 -14.25 9.85 13.85
C ALA A 130 -15.75 9.55 13.93
N LEU A 131 -16.29 9.02 12.81
CA LEU A 131 -17.70 8.65 12.64
C LEU A 131 -17.76 7.19 12.18
N ALA A 132 -18.50 6.36 12.94
CA ALA A 132 -18.75 4.97 12.61
C ALA A 132 -19.94 4.80 11.64
N THR A 133 -20.08 3.63 11.06
CA THR A 133 -21.10 3.29 10.05
C THR A 133 -22.55 3.41 10.54
N ASN A 134 -22.79 3.35 11.86
CA ASN A 134 -24.10 3.43 12.50
C ASN A 134 -24.30 4.70 13.33
N ASP A 135 -23.61 5.78 12.98
CA ASP A 135 -23.70 7.14 13.56
C ASP A 135 -23.01 7.37 14.90
N TRP A 136 -22.42 6.35 15.53
CA TRP A 136 -21.56 6.63 16.65
C TRP A 136 -20.40 7.53 16.21
N PHE A 137 -20.14 8.60 16.96
CA PHE A 137 -18.97 9.46 16.74
C PHE A 137 -18.24 9.75 18.04
N THR A 138 -16.97 10.11 17.92
CA THR A 138 -16.07 10.39 19.06
C THR A 138 -15.22 11.60 18.79
N GLY A 139 -14.43 12.01 19.78
CA GLY A 139 -13.52 13.13 19.75
C GLY A 139 -13.22 13.64 21.16
N MET A 140 -13.14 14.96 21.30
CA MET A 140 -13.03 15.67 22.57
C MET A 140 -14.32 16.44 22.84
N SER A 141 -14.91 16.24 24.01
CA SER A 141 -16.07 17.01 24.50
C SER A 141 -15.63 18.40 24.96
N SER A 142 -16.60 19.30 25.20
CA SER A 142 -16.35 20.61 25.78
C SER A 142 -15.73 20.56 27.19
N ASN A 143 -15.76 19.40 27.85
CA ASN A 143 -15.10 19.14 29.13
C ASN A 143 -13.62 18.74 28.98
N GLY A 144 -13.08 18.68 27.75
CA GLY A 144 -11.71 18.23 27.47
C GLY A 144 -11.51 16.72 27.59
N ARG A 145 -12.57 15.91 27.41
CA ARG A 145 -12.57 14.47 27.62
C ARG A 145 -12.94 13.72 26.34
N ALA A 146 -12.39 12.54 26.18
CA ALA A 146 -12.88 11.61 25.17
C ALA A 146 -14.34 11.26 25.45
N PHE A 147 -15.15 11.28 24.42
CA PHE A 147 -16.58 11.02 24.48
C PHE A 147 -17.01 10.05 23.39
N ARG A 148 -18.23 9.56 23.51
CA ARG A 148 -18.99 8.94 22.43
C ARG A 148 -20.41 9.51 22.40
N ALA A 149 -20.98 9.61 21.22
CA ALA A 149 -22.34 10.11 21.01
C ALA A 149 -22.92 9.60 19.69
N ILE A 150 -24.22 9.78 19.51
CA ILE A 150 -24.91 9.75 18.21
C ILE A 150 -25.47 11.15 17.94
N PRO A 151 -25.67 11.58 16.69
CA PRO A 151 -26.22 12.89 16.37
C PRO A 151 -27.58 13.13 17.07
N GLY A 152 -27.71 14.25 17.75
CA GLY A 152 -28.90 14.59 18.56
C GLY A 152 -29.03 13.81 19.87
N GLY A 153 -28.10 12.91 20.18
CA GLY A 153 -28.04 12.18 21.45
C GLY A 153 -27.20 12.91 22.51
N VAL A 154 -27.09 12.25 23.68
CA VAL A 154 -26.25 12.76 24.77
C VAL A 154 -24.78 12.51 24.47
N VAL A 155 -23.94 13.50 24.71
CA VAL A 155 -22.47 13.36 24.70
C VAL A 155 -22.07 12.67 26.02
N GLU A 156 -21.59 11.44 25.91
CA GLU A 156 -21.16 10.63 27.06
C GLU A 156 -19.63 10.73 27.17
N ASP A 157 -19.13 11.43 28.20
CA ASP A 157 -17.71 11.43 28.55
C ASP A 157 -17.31 10.02 29.02
N ILE A 158 -16.35 9.38 28.34
CA ILE A 158 -15.90 7.99 28.62
C ILE A 158 -14.59 7.92 29.40
N SER A 159 -14.04 9.06 29.76
CA SER A 159 -12.81 9.21 30.54
C SER A 159 -13.02 10.19 31.69
N ALA A 160 -12.34 9.94 32.81
CA ALA A 160 -12.30 10.87 33.96
C ALA A 160 -11.24 11.97 33.77
N PHE A 161 -10.32 11.82 32.80
CA PHE A 161 -9.14 12.67 32.61
C PHE A 161 -9.20 13.41 31.28
N ILE A 162 -8.28 14.36 31.07
CA ILE A 162 -8.06 14.97 29.77
C ILE A 162 -7.71 13.86 28.79
N SER A 163 -8.46 13.74 27.73
CA SER A 163 -8.35 12.63 26.78
C SER A 163 -8.99 12.98 25.43
N PHE A 164 -8.64 12.21 24.43
CA PHE A 164 -9.11 12.36 23.06
C PHE A 164 -9.53 10.99 22.50
N GLY A 165 -10.76 10.86 22.04
CA GLY A 165 -11.22 9.71 21.27
C GLY A 165 -10.79 9.88 19.83
N SER A 166 -9.90 9.02 19.32
CA SER A 166 -9.36 9.10 17.96
C SER A 166 -10.17 8.28 16.96
N ALA A 167 -10.74 7.15 17.41
CA ALA A 167 -11.46 6.22 16.55
C ALA A 167 -12.61 5.56 17.32
N ILE A 168 -13.67 5.22 16.59
CA ILE A 168 -14.87 4.55 17.14
C ILE A 168 -15.40 3.54 16.12
N ASN A 169 -15.90 2.40 16.60
CA ASN A 169 -16.53 1.40 15.74
C ASN A 169 -18.06 1.37 15.90
N ALA A 170 -18.72 0.53 15.10
CA ALA A 170 -20.18 0.40 15.11
C ALA A 170 -20.77 -0.13 16.43
N SER A 171 -20.01 -0.73 17.32
CA SER A 171 -20.49 -1.12 18.66
C SER A 171 -20.37 0.02 19.68
N GLY A 172 -19.87 1.20 19.29
CA GLY A 172 -19.57 2.30 20.20
C GLY A 172 -18.26 2.11 20.98
N ALA A 173 -17.48 1.06 20.66
CA ALA A 173 -16.15 0.90 21.23
C ALA A 173 -15.22 2.00 20.69
N THR A 174 -14.59 2.72 21.60
CA THR A 174 -13.77 3.90 21.29
C THR A 174 -12.31 3.65 21.66
N ALA A 175 -11.41 4.11 20.83
CA ALA A 175 -9.97 4.12 21.07
C ALA A 175 -9.43 5.55 20.99
N GLY A 176 -8.36 5.81 21.74
CA GLY A 176 -7.76 7.13 21.80
C GLY A 176 -6.59 7.18 22.77
N TRP A 177 -6.33 8.34 23.33
CA TRP A 177 -5.29 8.53 24.32
C TRP A 177 -5.78 9.40 25.49
N SER A 178 -5.18 9.22 26.65
CA SER A 178 -5.57 9.88 27.90
C SER A 178 -4.35 10.19 28.75
N TRP A 179 -4.32 11.37 29.36
CA TRP A 179 -3.42 11.62 30.49
C TRP A 179 -3.93 10.89 31.73
N HIS A 180 -3.01 10.40 32.56
CA HIS A 180 -3.33 9.76 33.81
C HIS A 180 -3.53 10.77 34.95
N ALA A 181 -4.16 10.29 36.06
CA ALA A 181 -4.35 11.10 37.27
C ALA A 181 -3.05 11.31 38.06
N ASP A 182 -2.00 10.54 37.80
CA ASP A 182 -0.74 10.71 38.50
C ASP A 182 0.02 11.91 37.93
N PRO A 183 0.20 12.98 38.76
CA PRO A 183 0.98 14.15 38.33
C PRO A 183 2.46 13.85 38.01
N ALA A 184 2.95 12.66 38.37
CA ALA A 184 4.28 12.20 38.03
C ALA A 184 4.35 11.54 36.64
N ASP A 185 3.21 11.19 36.05
CA ASP A 185 3.10 10.58 34.71
C ASP A 185 2.57 11.63 33.73
N GLU A 186 3.48 12.48 33.24
CA GLU A 186 3.17 13.61 32.35
C GLU A 186 2.88 13.17 30.90
N GLN A 187 2.89 11.88 30.60
CA GLN A 187 2.75 11.36 29.24
C GLN A 187 1.43 10.62 29.04
N PRO A 188 0.75 10.82 27.90
CA PRO A 188 -0.49 10.12 27.62
C PRO A 188 -0.25 8.66 27.24
N THR A 189 -1.21 7.80 27.60
CA THR A 189 -1.26 6.42 27.11
C THR A 189 -2.52 6.14 26.30
N ALA A 190 -2.40 5.17 25.39
CA ALA A 190 -3.50 4.70 24.56
C ALA A 190 -4.53 3.97 25.41
N PHE A 191 -5.81 4.17 25.10
CA PHE A 191 -6.91 3.46 25.73
C PHE A 191 -7.84 2.81 24.72
N ARG A 192 -8.61 1.82 25.22
CA ARG A 192 -9.81 1.31 24.60
C ARG A 192 -10.96 1.37 25.60
N TYR A 193 -12.12 1.90 25.19
CA TYR A 193 -13.34 1.92 25.95
C TYR A 193 -14.40 1.01 25.31
N THR A 194 -15.10 0.21 26.13
CA THR A 194 -16.27 -0.60 25.73
C THR A 194 -17.28 -0.64 26.84
N ASP A 195 -18.58 -0.85 26.58
CA ASP A 195 -19.62 -0.96 27.59
C ASP A 195 -19.35 -2.06 28.63
N GLY A 196 -18.73 -3.18 28.20
CA GLY A 196 -18.51 -4.32 29.10
C GLY A 196 -17.27 -4.20 29.97
N ALA A 197 -16.19 -3.60 29.48
CA ALA A 197 -14.91 -3.49 30.18
C ALA A 197 -14.62 -2.07 30.71
N GLY A 198 -15.42 -1.08 30.31
CA GLY A 198 -15.14 0.33 30.60
C GLY A 198 -13.87 0.83 29.92
N PHE A 199 -13.19 1.74 30.60
CA PHE A 199 -11.92 2.32 30.16
C PHE A 199 -10.77 1.35 30.49
N VAL A 200 -10.01 0.97 29.48
CA VAL A 200 -8.84 0.06 29.58
C VAL A 200 -7.62 0.76 29.00
N ASP A 201 -6.61 0.99 29.83
CA ASP A 201 -5.29 1.43 29.38
C ASP A 201 -4.61 0.30 28.63
N LEU A 202 -4.03 0.61 27.46
CA LEU A 202 -3.37 -0.37 26.60
C LEU A 202 -1.87 -0.51 26.90
N GLY A 203 -1.27 0.44 27.65
CA GLY A 203 0.15 0.45 28.00
C GLY A 203 1.07 0.88 26.87
N THR A 204 2.36 0.57 27.04
CA THR A 204 3.47 0.94 26.14
C THR A 204 4.40 -0.25 25.89
N PHE A 205 5.46 -0.08 25.08
CA PHE A 205 6.55 -1.05 24.96
C PHE A 205 7.72 -0.78 25.94
N GLY A 206 7.39 -0.21 27.09
CA GLY A 206 8.36 0.13 28.16
C GLY A 206 8.90 1.55 28.08
N GLY A 207 8.44 2.35 27.15
CA GLY A 207 8.68 3.80 27.09
C GLY A 207 7.52 4.59 27.73
N PRO A 208 7.55 5.95 27.65
CA PRO A 208 6.66 6.78 28.47
C PRO A 208 5.24 6.95 27.85
N SER A 209 5.05 6.83 26.54
CA SER A 209 3.78 7.22 25.89
C SER A 209 3.27 6.20 24.90
N SER A 210 1.95 6.23 24.66
CA SER A 210 1.29 5.54 23.56
C SER A 210 0.04 6.29 23.08
N TYR A 211 -0.33 6.08 21.81
CA TYR A 211 -1.49 6.70 21.19
C TYR A 211 -2.22 5.67 20.34
N ALA A 212 -3.54 5.64 20.40
CA ALA A 212 -4.39 4.86 19.52
C ALA A 212 -4.95 5.76 18.42
N TYR A 213 -4.93 5.27 17.17
CA TYR A 213 -5.40 6.01 16.00
C TYR A 213 -6.53 5.31 15.24
N GLY A 214 -6.62 3.97 15.32
CA GLY A 214 -7.63 3.19 14.62
C GLY A 214 -8.23 2.09 15.47
N ILE A 215 -9.48 1.73 15.19
CA ILE A 215 -10.19 0.58 15.79
C ILE A 215 -11.06 -0.08 14.73
N ASN A 216 -11.07 -1.42 14.66
CA ASN A 216 -11.96 -2.17 13.75
C ASN A 216 -13.23 -2.69 14.46
N ALA A 217 -14.11 -3.35 13.72
CA ALA A 217 -15.35 -3.91 14.26
C ALA A 217 -15.14 -4.94 15.38
N ALA A 218 -14.04 -5.69 15.35
CA ALA A 218 -13.67 -6.65 16.39
C ALA A 218 -13.09 -5.99 17.66
N GLY A 219 -12.93 -4.66 17.69
CA GLY A 219 -12.33 -3.92 18.79
C GLY A 219 -10.79 -4.02 18.83
N THR A 220 -10.16 -4.46 17.75
CA THR A 220 -8.70 -4.39 17.61
C THR A 220 -8.30 -2.95 17.41
N VAL A 221 -7.40 -2.46 18.26
CA VAL A 221 -6.88 -1.08 18.24
C VAL A 221 -5.48 -1.09 17.63
N VAL A 222 -5.17 -0.06 16.84
CA VAL A 222 -3.84 0.19 16.31
C VAL A 222 -3.37 1.61 16.61
N GLY A 223 -2.05 1.79 16.66
CA GLY A 223 -1.47 3.07 16.98
C GLY A 223 0.05 3.03 17.05
N ALA A 224 0.63 3.87 17.89
CA ALA A 224 2.05 3.90 18.17
C ALA A 224 2.31 3.88 19.68
N ALA A 225 3.36 3.18 20.10
CA ALA A 225 3.79 3.12 21.48
C ALA A 225 5.31 3.25 21.57
N ASP A 226 5.78 3.98 22.58
CA ASP A 226 7.20 4.13 22.86
C ASP A 226 7.80 2.83 23.36
N THR A 227 8.94 2.49 22.78
CA THR A 227 9.84 1.45 23.31
C THR A 227 10.65 1.98 24.48
N SER A 228 11.32 1.10 25.22
CA SER A 228 12.27 1.50 26.28
C SER A 228 13.45 2.36 25.77
N LEU A 229 13.64 2.43 24.46
CA LEU A 229 14.65 3.30 23.82
C LEU A 229 14.08 4.68 23.41
N GLY A 230 12.80 4.97 23.71
CA GLY A 230 12.15 6.22 23.35
C GLY A 230 11.84 6.33 21.84
N VAL A 231 11.61 5.22 21.17
CA VAL A 231 11.29 5.14 19.74
C VAL A 231 9.90 4.57 19.55
N TRP A 232 9.10 5.21 18.74
CA TRP A 232 7.74 4.78 18.47
C TRP A 232 7.70 3.59 17.50
N HIS A 233 7.04 2.52 17.94
CA HIS A 233 6.71 1.39 17.09
C HIS A 233 5.20 1.30 16.91
N ALA A 234 4.78 0.98 15.69
CA ALA A 234 3.39 0.63 15.38
C ALA A 234 2.97 -0.60 16.19
N TYR A 235 1.78 -0.55 16.76
CA TYR A 235 1.24 -1.68 17.52
C TYR A 235 -0.14 -2.10 17.03
N ARG A 236 -0.51 -3.34 17.41
CA ARG A 236 -1.87 -3.88 17.34
C ARG A 236 -2.25 -4.43 18.72
N ALA A 237 -3.41 -4.02 19.23
CA ALA A 237 -3.96 -4.45 20.51
C ALA A 237 -5.29 -5.19 20.28
N VAL A 238 -5.25 -6.52 20.24
CA VAL A 238 -6.44 -7.37 20.15
C VAL A 238 -7.10 -7.43 21.52
N PRO A 239 -8.46 -7.43 21.65
CA PRO A 239 -9.13 -7.60 22.92
C PRO A 239 -8.64 -8.82 23.71
N GLY A 240 -8.22 -8.60 24.96
CA GLY A 240 -7.73 -9.67 25.85
C GLY A 240 -6.32 -10.16 25.59
N ALA A 241 -5.59 -9.59 24.62
CA ALA A 241 -4.18 -9.91 24.35
C ALA A 241 -3.26 -8.73 24.75
N ALA A 242 -1.99 -9.02 24.94
CA ALA A 242 -0.96 -7.99 25.11
C ALA A 242 -0.75 -7.19 23.80
N LEU A 243 -0.16 -6.00 23.94
CA LEU A 243 0.28 -5.20 22.80
C LEU A 243 1.23 -6.03 21.91
N GLN A 244 0.93 -6.08 20.62
CA GLN A 244 1.77 -6.69 19.62
C GLN A 244 2.57 -5.58 18.90
N ASP A 245 3.89 -5.64 18.97
CA ASP A 245 4.77 -4.80 18.15
C ASP A 245 4.71 -5.27 16.70
N LEU A 246 4.34 -4.39 15.78
CA LEU A 246 4.28 -4.69 14.34
C LEU A 246 5.65 -4.55 13.67
N GLY A 247 6.63 -3.99 14.38
CA GLY A 247 8.00 -3.80 13.91
C GLY A 247 8.18 -2.54 13.07
N VAL A 248 9.27 -2.52 12.32
CA VAL A 248 9.73 -1.41 11.48
C VAL A 248 10.14 -1.91 10.10
N LEU A 249 10.13 -1.06 9.08
CA LEU A 249 10.56 -1.44 7.71
C LEU A 249 12.06 -1.74 7.61
N ARG A 250 12.89 -1.15 8.46
CA ARG A 250 14.35 -1.38 8.47
C ARG A 250 14.81 -1.87 9.82
N THR A 251 15.54 -2.98 9.80
CA THR A 251 16.28 -3.48 10.96
C THR A 251 17.71 -2.92 10.93
N GLY A 252 18.15 -2.36 12.06
CA GLY A 252 19.50 -1.79 12.21
C GLY A 252 19.49 -0.26 12.22
N GLY A 253 19.52 0.31 13.42
CA GLY A 253 19.41 1.73 13.68
C GLY A 253 18.14 2.10 14.44
N VAL A 254 17.96 3.37 14.71
CA VAL A 254 16.72 3.90 15.32
C VAL A 254 15.72 4.10 14.18
N SER A 255 14.75 3.22 14.09
CA SER A 255 13.66 3.31 13.08
C SER A 255 12.33 3.35 13.78
N ARG A 256 11.40 4.16 13.28
CA ARG A 256 10.07 4.34 13.85
C ARG A 256 8.97 3.87 12.89
N SER A 257 7.84 3.49 13.48
CA SER A 257 6.61 3.19 12.76
C SER A 257 5.39 3.65 13.55
N VAL A 258 4.32 3.99 12.86
CA VAL A 258 3.04 4.44 13.41
C VAL A 258 1.92 3.79 12.60
N ALA A 259 1.02 3.06 13.23
CA ALA A 259 -0.17 2.51 12.59
C ALA A 259 -1.32 3.52 12.68
N ASN A 260 -1.86 3.95 11.55
CA ASN A 260 -2.91 4.97 11.48
C ASN A 260 -4.32 4.37 11.38
N ALA A 261 -4.48 3.26 10.67
CA ALA A 261 -5.80 2.64 10.46
C ALA A 261 -5.71 1.12 10.36
N VAL A 262 -6.82 0.45 10.67
CA VAL A 262 -7.00 -1.01 10.59
C VAL A 262 -8.38 -1.33 10.03
N ASN A 263 -8.46 -2.27 9.08
CA ASN A 263 -9.73 -2.78 8.58
C ASN A 263 -10.21 -4.03 9.36
N ASP A 264 -11.39 -4.54 9.03
CA ASP A 264 -11.98 -5.71 9.70
C ASP A 264 -11.25 -7.03 9.37
N ALA A 265 -10.48 -7.08 8.30
CA ALA A 265 -9.60 -8.21 7.98
C ALA A 265 -8.31 -8.23 8.84
N GLY A 266 -8.02 -7.15 9.60
CA GLY A 266 -6.82 -7.00 10.40
C GLY A 266 -5.62 -6.45 9.64
N ASP A 267 -5.81 -6.03 8.37
CA ASP A 267 -4.77 -5.31 7.62
C ASP A 267 -4.59 -3.92 8.25
N VAL A 268 -3.35 -3.53 8.50
CA VAL A 268 -2.98 -2.25 9.12
C VAL A 268 -2.21 -1.41 8.13
N VAL A 269 -2.48 -0.10 8.13
CA VAL A 269 -1.72 0.87 7.33
C VAL A 269 -1.20 2.00 8.19
N GLY A 270 -0.14 2.63 7.72
CA GLY A 270 0.46 3.72 8.47
C GLY A 270 1.70 4.31 7.83
N THR A 271 2.56 4.86 8.69
CA THR A 271 3.83 5.51 8.33
C THR A 271 4.97 4.77 9.00
N ALA A 272 6.05 4.51 8.27
CA ALA A 272 7.28 3.94 8.83
C ALA A 272 8.50 4.60 8.22
N GLU A 273 9.63 4.52 8.93
CA GLU A 273 10.89 4.99 8.40
C GLU A 273 11.50 3.95 7.45
N GLY A 274 11.68 4.36 6.19
CA GLY A 274 12.27 3.55 5.14
C GLY A 274 13.37 4.33 4.41
N GLY A 275 14.58 3.79 4.29
CA GLY A 275 15.64 4.41 3.49
C GLY A 275 16.15 5.79 3.95
N GLY A 276 15.77 6.26 5.16
CA GLY A 276 16.13 7.58 5.69
C GLY A 276 15.03 8.63 5.55
N SER A 277 13.87 8.27 5.01
CA SER A 277 12.67 9.11 4.94
C SER A 277 11.44 8.33 5.43
N LEU A 278 10.36 9.04 5.76
CA LEU A 278 9.08 8.41 6.05
C LEU A 278 8.44 7.89 4.76
N THR A 279 7.82 6.72 4.84
CA THR A 279 7.07 6.11 3.75
C THR A 279 5.79 5.46 4.26
N ALA A 280 4.79 5.35 3.39
CA ALA A 280 3.56 4.63 3.67
C ALA A 280 3.81 3.12 3.72
N PHE A 281 3.23 2.43 4.72
CA PHE A 281 3.30 0.97 4.81
C PHE A 281 1.92 0.33 4.87
N ARG A 282 1.87 -0.96 4.54
CA ARG A 282 0.81 -1.90 4.89
C ARG A 282 1.40 -3.07 5.67
N TYR A 283 0.68 -3.52 6.71
CA TYR A 283 0.99 -4.72 7.46
C TYR A 283 -0.11 -5.77 7.26
N THR A 284 0.30 -7.02 7.08
CA THR A 284 -0.57 -8.20 7.10
C THR A 284 0.11 -9.31 7.89
N ASP A 285 -0.67 -10.24 8.45
CA ASP A 285 -0.12 -11.32 9.29
C ASP A 285 0.83 -12.27 8.53
N ASP A 286 0.63 -12.42 7.24
CA ASP A 286 1.45 -13.29 6.38
C ASP A 286 2.75 -12.62 5.88
N ARG A 287 2.85 -11.29 5.92
CA ARG A 287 3.96 -10.54 5.31
C ARG A 287 4.71 -9.61 6.25
N GLY A 288 4.10 -9.25 7.40
CA GLY A 288 4.60 -8.16 8.22
C GLY A 288 4.43 -6.79 7.57
N LEU A 289 5.28 -5.82 7.93
CA LEU A 289 5.31 -4.50 7.31
C LEU A 289 5.93 -4.57 5.91
N ILE A 290 5.22 -4.02 4.93
CA ILE A 290 5.70 -3.84 3.56
C ILE A 290 5.58 -2.37 3.15
N ASP A 291 6.59 -1.87 2.45
CA ASP A 291 6.58 -0.53 1.83
C ASP A 291 5.58 -0.51 0.68
N LEU A 292 4.69 0.50 0.66
CA LEU A 292 3.71 0.68 -0.41
C LEU A 292 4.30 1.32 -1.68
N ALA A 293 5.39 2.07 -1.57
CA ALA A 293 5.95 2.80 -2.71
C ALA A 293 6.32 1.91 -3.93
N PRO A 294 6.93 0.71 -3.78
CA PRO A 294 7.19 -0.17 -4.91
C PRO A 294 5.93 -0.79 -5.54
N LEU A 295 4.79 -0.73 -4.84
CA LEU A 295 3.55 -1.39 -5.22
C LEU A 295 2.60 -0.49 -6.03
N VAL A 296 2.97 0.79 -6.20
CA VAL A 296 2.23 1.76 -7.02
C VAL A 296 2.91 1.99 -8.37
N PRO A 297 2.18 2.42 -9.42
CA PRO A 297 2.74 2.69 -10.74
C PRO A 297 3.90 3.69 -10.70
N VAL A 298 4.89 3.51 -11.59
CA VAL A 298 6.01 4.45 -11.78
C VAL A 298 5.49 5.87 -12.02
N ALA A 299 4.46 6.01 -12.84
CA ALA A 299 3.83 7.31 -13.12
C ALA A 299 3.26 7.98 -11.86
N ALA A 300 2.68 7.23 -10.93
CA ALA A 300 2.19 7.75 -9.66
C ALA A 300 3.35 8.16 -8.74
N ARG A 301 4.45 7.37 -8.71
CA ARG A 301 5.67 7.74 -7.96
C ARG A 301 6.32 9.03 -8.47
N ALA A 302 6.08 9.41 -9.72
CA ALA A 302 6.53 10.68 -10.26
C ALA A 302 5.76 11.89 -9.70
N HIS A 303 4.57 11.70 -9.11
CA HIS A 303 3.84 12.75 -8.40
C HIS A 303 4.56 13.16 -7.10
N GLY A 304 5.30 12.24 -6.47
CA GLY A 304 6.03 12.49 -5.24
C GLY A 304 6.27 11.22 -4.42
N ALA A 305 6.92 11.39 -3.27
CA ALA A 305 7.19 10.30 -2.35
C ALA A 305 5.95 9.97 -1.53
N LEU A 306 5.52 8.69 -1.50
CA LEU A 306 4.50 8.21 -0.57
C LEU A 306 4.99 8.42 0.87
N TYR A 307 4.28 9.27 1.61
CA TYR A 307 4.68 9.68 2.97
C TYR A 307 3.97 8.87 4.06
N SER A 308 2.66 8.69 3.93
CA SER A 308 1.81 8.06 4.95
C SER A 308 0.60 7.40 4.31
N ALA A 309 0.11 6.30 4.87
CA ALA A 309 -1.22 5.76 4.62
C ALA A 309 -2.12 6.07 5.81
N VAL A 310 -3.26 6.74 5.57
CA VAL A 310 -4.12 7.30 6.64
C VAL A 310 -5.43 6.55 6.83
N ALA A 311 -5.92 5.85 5.81
CA ALA A 311 -7.15 5.07 5.89
C ALA A 311 -7.06 3.78 5.05
N ILE A 312 -7.77 2.75 5.48
CA ILE A 312 -7.95 1.49 4.73
C ILE A 312 -9.38 0.99 4.93
N ASN A 313 -10.05 0.58 3.85
CA ASN A 313 -11.42 0.09 3.92
C ASN A 313 -11.52 -1.45 3.84
N ALA A 314 -12.75 -1.98 3.86
CA ALA A 314 -13.02 -3.42 3.77
C ALA A 314 -12.57 -4.03 2.41
N GLN A 315 -12.53 -3.25 1.34
CA GLN A 315 -12.03 -3.66 0.02
C GLN A 315 -10.51 -3.55 -0.11
N LYS A 316 -9.81 -3.22 1.01
CA LYS A 316 -8.35 -3.01 1.06
C LYS A 316 -7.85 -1.84 0.20
N ALA A 317 -8.76 -0.94 -0.18
CA ALA A 317 -8.37 0.34 -0.76
C ALA A 317 -7.76 1.21 0.33
N ILE A 318 -6.71 1.94 0.00
CA ILE A 318 -5.89 2.72 0.95
C ILE A 318 -5.88 4.16 0.50
N VAL A 319 -6.13 5.09 1.41
CA VAL A 319 -5.83 6.50 1.18
C VAL A 319 -4.42 6.78 1.65
N ALA A 320 -3.60 7.27 0.75
CA ALA A 320 -2.22 7.62 1.02
C ALA A 320 -1.98 9.13 0.80
N ILE A 321 -1.07 9.67 1.59
CA ILE A 321 -0.54 11.03 1.44
C ILE A 321 0.82 10.91 0.77
N TYR A 322 1.06 11.74 -0.23
CA TYR A 322 2.37 11.91 -0.85
C TYR A 322 2.87 13.35 -0.70
N SER A 323 4.19 13.50 -0.68
CA SER A 323 4.83 14.81 -0.75
C SER A 323 5.32 15.02 -2.18
N ASP A 324 4.81 16.06 -2.84
CA ASP A 324 5.20 16.39 -4.20
C ASP A 324 6.66 16.93 -4.26
N PRO A 325 7.25 17.12 -5.45
CA PRO A 325 8.61 17.63 -5.58
C PRO A 325 8.85 19.02 -4.99
N ASN A 326 7.78 19.79 -4.73
CA ASN A 326 7.85 21.10 -4.07
C ASN A 326 7.74 20.98 -2.53
N GLY A 327 7.52 19.76 -2.00
CA GLY A 327 7.31 19.50 -0.59
C GLY A 327 5.88 19.73 -0.11
N GLU A 328 4.92 19.86 -1.02
CA GLU A 328 3.51 20.02 -0.72
C GLU A 328 2.82 18.66 -0.54
N PHE A 329 1.90 18.59 0.43
CA PHE A 329 1.23 17.33 0.74
C PHE A 329 -0.11 17.22 0.01
N ARG A 330 -0.32 16.08 -0.64
CA ARG A 330 -1.53 15.72 -1.38
C ARG A 330 -1.96 14.30 -1.05
N SER A 331 -3.15 13.93 -1.48
CA SER A 331 -3.71 12.61 -1.22
C SER A 331 -4.06 11.88 -2.50
N GLU A 332 -3.87 10.56 -2.48
CA GLU A 332 -4.27 9.65 -3.55
C GLU A 332 -4.98 8.41 -2.99
N LEU A 333 -5.83 7.80 -3.81
CA LEU A 333 -6.50 6.55 -3.52
C LEU A 333 -5.76 5.39 -4.19
N LEU A 334 -5.25 4.48 -3.39
CA LEU A 334 -4.63 3.24 -3.83
C LEU A 334 -5.68 2.11 -3.83
N THR A 335 -6.04 1.62 -5.02
CA THR A 335 -6.99 0.51 -5.18
C THR A 335 -6.22 -0.76 -5.50
N PRO A 336 -6.35 -1.86 -4.71
CA PRO A 336 -5.64 -3.10 -4.99
C PRO A 336 -6.06 -3.70 -6.32
N ARG A 337 -5.12 -4.34 -7.01
CA ARG A 337 -5.34 -5.07 -8.28
C ARG A 337 -5.25 -6.57 -8.03
N ASP A 338 -6.09 -7.32 -8.70
CA ASP A 338 -6.09 -8.78 -8.67
C ASP A 338 -5.00 -9.38 -9.56
N ASP A 339 -4.47 -8.59 -10.51
CA ASP A 339 -3.42 -8.97 -11.44
C ASP A 339 -2.15 -8.13 -11.25
N VAL A 340 -1.01 -8.74 -11.51
CA VAL A 340 0.27 -8.03 -11.66
C VAL A 340 0.51 -7.86 -13.15
N PRO A 341 0.46 -6.64 -13.70
CA PRO A 341 0.77 -6.42 -15.11
C PRO A 341 2.16 -6.91 -15.44
N ALA A 342 2.29 -7.54 -16.60
CA ALA A 342 3.58 -8.01 -17.09
C ALA A 342 4.28 -6.91 -17.91
N PRO A 343 5.63 -6.90 -17.97
CA PRO A 343 6.37 -5.97 -18.82
C PRO A 343 5.96 -6.06 -20.29
N VAL A 344 5.95 -4.94 -20.98
CA VAL A 344 5.67 -4.85 -22.40
C VAL A 344 7.00 -4.80 -23.17
N VAL A 345 7.27 -5.85 -23.94
CA VAL A 345 8.45 -5.91 -24.80
C VAL A 345 8.08 -5.41 -26.19
N SER A 346 8.68 -4.29 -26.62
CA SER A 346 8.40 -3.66 -27.91
C SER A 346 9.36 -4.09 -29.01
N ASN A 347 10.60 -4.45 -28.67
CA ASN A 347 11.61 -4.91 -29.61
C ASN A 347 12.59 -5.87 -28.96
N VAL A 348 13.05 -6.87 -29.75
CA VAL A 348 14.15 -7.75 -29.38
C VAL A 348 15.06 -7.95 -30.57
N SER A 349 16.33 -7.66 -30.41
CA SER A 349 17.32 -7.83 -31.44
C SER A 349 18.57 -8.54 -30.94
N ALA A 350 19.23 -9.26 -31.83
CA ALA A 350 20.52 -9.92 -31.57
C ALA A 350 21.62 -9.27 -32.44
N ASP A 351 22.79 -9.13 -31.88
CA ASP A 351 23.97 -8.67 -32.60
C ASP A 351 25.17 -9.60 -32.32
N PRO A 352 25.77 -10.22 -33.36
CA PRO A 352 25.34 -10.26 -34.75
C PRO A 352 24.06 -11.09 -34.98
N ARG A 353 23.23 -10.69 -35.96
CA ARG A 353 22.05 -11.46 -36.41
C ARG A 353 22.41 -12.62 -37.35
N VAL A 354 23.60 -12.57 -37.93
CA VAL A 354 24.10 -13.56 -38.84
C VAL A 354 25.55 -13.92 -38.48
N LEU A 355 25.81 -15.22 -38.31
CA LEU A 355 27.13 -15.75 -38.03
C LEU A 355 27.82 -16.10 -39.35
N MET A 356 28.86 -15.37 -39.72
CA MET A 356 29.66 -15.55 -40.93
C MET A 356 31.15 -15.30 -40.64
N PRO A 357 32.08 -16.05 -41.27
CA PRO A 357 31.88 -17.28 -42.05
C PRO A 357 31.53 -18.47 -41.11
N PRO A 358 30.92 -19.54 -41.66
CA PRO A 358 30.54 -20.73 -40.85
C PRO A 358 31.76 -21.63 -40.59
N ASN A 359 32.72 -21.13 -39.84
CA ASN A 359 34.04 -21.72 -39.59
C ASN A 359 34.06 -22.63 -38.31
N GLY A 360 32.90 -22.91 -37.69
CA GLY A 360 32.78 -23.73 -36.50
C GLY A 360 33.25 -23.08 -35.21
N ARG A 361 33.61 -21.79 -35.21
CA ARG A 361 33.98 -21.06 -33.97
C ARG A 361 32.75 -20.66 -33.16
N MET A 362 32.95 -20.49 -31.88
CA MET A 362 31.97 -19.86 -30.99
C MET A 362 32.05 -18.36 -31.19
N VAL A 363 30.90 -17.73 -31.44
CA VAL A 363 30.78 -16.29 -31.71
C VAL A 363 29.90 -15.70 -30.57
N PRO A 364 30.38 -14.65 -29.90
CA PRO A 364 29.56 -13.96 -28.92
C PRO A 364 28.40 -13.23 -29.62
N VAL A 365 27.21 -13.35 -29.08
CA VAL A 365 25.99 -12.69 -29.52
C VAL A 365 25.38 -11.96 -28.30
N TYR A 366 25.07 -10.72 -28.49
CA TYR A 366 24.43 -9.86 -27.50
C TYR A 366 22.98 -9.60 -27.90
N VAL A 367 22.09 -9.61 -26.94
CA VAL A 367 20.66 -9.32 -27.14
C VAL A 367 20.33 -7.96 -26.56
N THR A 368 19.64 -7.14 -27.34
CA THR A 368 19.04 -5.89 -26.89
C THR A 368 17.54 -6.08 -26.79
N VAL A 369 16.95 -5.66 -25.69
CA VAL A 369 15.51 -5.73 -25.43
C VAL A 369 15.01 -4.34 -25.05
N ASP A 370 14.03 -3.84 -25.81
CA ASP A 370 13.30 -2.62 -25.46
C ASP A 370 12.07 -3.03 -24.68
N VAL A 371 12.07 -2.77 -23.38
CA VAL A 371 11.04 -3.18 -22.44
C VAL A 371 10.57 -1.98 -21.61
N ALA A 372 9.27 -1.92 -21.36
CA ALA A 372 8.64 -0.96 -20.46
C ALA A 372 7.72 -1.70 -19.47
N ASP A 373 7.58 -1.17 -18.28
CA ASP A 373 6.67 -1.72 -17.26
C ASP A 373 5.99 -0.61 -16.46
N GLU A 374 4.77 -0.89 -16.01
CA GLU A 374 3.96 0.06 -15.24
C GLU A 374 4.50 0.27 -13.82
N TYR A 375 5.17 -0.76 -13.23
CA TYR A 375 5.59 -0.80 -11.83
C TYR A 375 7.10 -0.85 -11.63
N ASP A 376 7.86 -1.04 -12.68
CA ASP A 376 9.32 -1.23 -12.63
C ASP A 376 10.02 -0.41 -13.71
N ASP A 377 10.90 0.50 -13.29
CA ASP A 377 11.69 1.34 -14.20
C ASP A 377 12.75 0.54 -14.98
N SER A 378 13.06 -0.68 -14.50
CA SER A 378 14.16 -1.49 -15.04
C SER A 378 13.86 -2.99 -14.97
N PRO A 379 12.84 -3.49 -15.69
CA PRO A 379 12.49 -4.92 -15.67
C PRO A 379 13.68 -5.79 -16.09
N ALA A 380 13.90 -6.87 -15.34
CA ALA A 380 15.02 -7.77 -15.58
C ALA A 380 14.73 -8.73 -16.75
N CYS A 381 15.53 -8.64 -17.84
CA CYS A 381 15.43 -9.53 -18.98
C CYS A 381 16.58 -10.55 -19.01
N THR A 382 16.28 -11.83 -19.28
CA THR A 382 17.27 -12.88 -19.35
C THR A 382 17.00 -13.85 -20.50
N ILE A 383 18.05 -14.39 -21.12
CA ILE A 383 17.97 -15.53 -22.06
C ILE A 383 17.70 -16.78 -21.23
N VAL A 384 16.49 -17.34 -21.33
CA VAL A 384 16.08 -18.55 -20.57
C VAL A 384 16.39 -19.84 -21.30
N SER A 385 16.45 -19.81 -22.63
CA SER A 385 16.85 -20.96 -23.45
C SER A 385 17.22 -20.57 -24.86
N VAL A 386 17.97 -21.43 -25.53
CA VAL A 386 18.26 -21.33 -26.96
C VAL A 386 17.83 -22.63 -27.62
N THR A 387 17.01 -22.54 -28.67
CA THR A 387 16.64 -23.68 -29.51
C THR A 387 17.32 -23.60 -30.86
N ASP A 388 17.68 -24.74 -31.41
CA ASP A 388 18.42 -24.90 -32.66
C ASP A 388 17.57 -25.63 -33.69
N SER A 389 17.43 -25.10 -34.91
CA SER A 389 16.65 -25.69 -35.98
C SER A 389 17.27 -27.01 -36.49
N ALA A 390 18.55 -27.25 -36.26
CA ALA A 390 19.22 -28.48 -36.68
C ALA A 390 18.84 -29.74 -35.86
N GLY A 391 18.05 -29.54 -34.77
CA GLY A 391 17.56 -30.63 -33.93
C GLY A 391 18.62 -31.28 -33.04
N PRO A 392 18.22 -32.26 -32.19
CA PRO A 392 19.10 -32.83 -31.15
C PRO A 392 20.29 -33.64 -31.68
N ARG A 393 20.32 -33.99 -32.95
CA ARG A 393 21.46 -34.71 -33.56
C ARG A 393 22.67 -33.84 -33.81
N PHE A 394 22.50 -32.49 -33.83
CA PHE A 394 23.53 -31.51 -34.11
C PHE A 394 23.72 -30.43 -33.02
N GLY A 395 22.74 -30.30 -32.13
CA GLY A 395 22.80 -29.41 -30.94
C GLY A 395 23.42 -30.16 -29.77
N SER A 396 24.74 -30.35 -29.75
CA SER A 396 25.40 -30.71 -28.49
C SER A 396 25.38 -29.49 -27.58
N ASN A 397 25.35 -29.65 -26.24
CA ASN A 397 25.53 -28.60 -25.24
C ASN A 397 26.81 -27.74 -25.48
N GLN A 398 27.65 -28.15 -26.45
CA GLN A 398 28.86 -27.47 -26.87
C GLN A 398 28.64 -26.39 -27.95
N ASP A 399 27.45 -26.30 -28.57
CA ASP A 399 27.16 -25.33 -29.64
C ASP A 399 26.51 -24.05 -29.12
N VAL A 400 26.08 -24.04 -27.87
CA VAL A 400 25.43 -22.93 -27.19
C VAL A 400 25.99 -22.79 -25.78
N ALA A 401 26.40 -21.59 -25.40
CA ALA A 401 26.82 -21.26 -24.04
C ALA A 401 26.26 -19.89 -23.66
N ILE A 402 25.24 -19.84 -22.77
CA ILE A 402 24.73 -18.59 -22.19
C ILE A 402 25.82 -18.06 -21.27
N THR A 403 26.27 -16.83 -21.51
CA THR A 403 27.42 -16.21 -20.84
C THR A 403 27.02 -15.05 -19.92
N GLY A 404 25.78 -14.59 -20.00
CA GLY A 404 25.21 -13.54 -19.16
C GLY A 404 23.72 -13.41 -19.38
N PRO A 405 23.04 -12.49 -18.69
CA PRO A 405 21.60 -12.32 -18.82
C PRO A 405 21.11 -12.17 -20.26
N LEU A 406 21.78 -11.35 -21.06
CA LEU A 406 21.46 -11.07 -22.46
C LEU A 406 22.64 -11.35 -23.38
N SER A 407 23.51 -12.29 -23.04
CA SER A 407 24.65 -12.68 -23.86
C SER A 407 24.78 -14.21 -23.98
N VAL A 408 25.15 -14.68 -25.17
CA VAL A 408 25.30 -16.09 -25.47
C VAL A 408 26.39 -16.30 -26.51
N ASN A 409 27.20 -17.34 -26.37
CA ASN A 409 28.13 -17.78 -27.46
C ASN A 409 27.40 -18.85 -28.28
N LEU A 410 27.37 -18.66 -29.60
CA LEU A 410 26.77 -19.57 -30.57
C LEU A 410 27.83 -20.07 -31.56
N ARG A 411 27.76 -21.37 -31.90
CA ARG A 411 28.70 -21.96 -32.84
C ARG A 411 28.33 -21.63 -34.28
N ALA A 412 29.23 -20.98 -35.00
CA ALA A 412 29.12 -20.67 -36.44
C ALA A 412 29.42 -21.91 -37.29
N LYS A 413 28.55 -22.94 -37.22
CA LYS A 413 28.70 -24.19 -37.99
C LYS A 413 27.47 -24.36 -38.90
N TRP A 414 27.76 -24.42 -40.20
CA TRP A 414 26.76 -24.61 -41.23
C TRP A 414 26.85 -26.05 -41.81
N HIS A 415 25.72 -26.58 -42.29
CA HIS A 415 25.63 -27.84 -43.01
C HIS A 415 25.00 -27.62 -44.36
N GLU A 416 25.51 -28.32 -45.37
CA GLU A 416 25.08 -28.22 -46.75
C GLU A 416 23.58 -28.58 -46.87
N GLY A 417 22.78 -27.62 -47.38
CA GLY A 417 21.34 -27.78 -47.58
C GLY A 417 20.42 -27.19 -46.50
N ASP A 418 20.96 -26.74 -45.33
CA ASP A 418 20.12 -26.23 -44.22
C ASP A 418 20.57 -24.85 -43.72
N ASN A 419 19.64 -23.91 -43.65
CA ASN A 419 19.84 -22.63 -42.92
C ASN A 419 19.69 -22.92 -41.44
N ARG A 420 20.79 -23.03 -40.72
CA ARG A 420 20.78 -23.21 -39.27
C ARG A 420 20.31 -21.93 -38.61
N ILE A 421 19.31 -22.03 -37.72
CA ILE A 421 18.71 -20.92 -37.00
C ILE A 421 18.74 -21.23 -35.50
N TYR A 422 19.35 -20.35 -34.74
CA TYR A 422 19.25 -20.31 -33.29
C TYR A 422 18.10 -19.37 -32.91
N ARG A 423 17.11 -19.86 -32.14
CA ARG A 423 16.10 -19.03 -31.53
C ARG A 423 16.47 -18.83 -30.08
N LEU A 424 16.69 -17.58 -29.69
CA LEU A 424 16.96 -17.15 -28.32
C LEU A 424 15.62 -16.80 -27.70
N ASN A 425 15.24 -17.52 -26.64
CA ASN A 425 14.03 -17.25 -25.86
C ASN A 425 14.40 -16.41 -24.64
N ILE A 426 13.72 -15.31 -24.46
CA ILE A 426 13.97 -14.31 -23.41
C ILE A 426 12.76 -14.25 -22.50
N SER A 427 12.99 -14.08 -21.20
CA SER A 427 11.96 -13.72 -20.22
C SER A 427 12.32 -12.38 -19.61
N CYS A 428 11.38 -11.43 -19.61
CA CYS A 428 11.47 -10.16 -18.89
C CYS A 428 10.52 -10.20 -17.71
N VAL A 429 11.02 -9.89 -16.51
CA VAL A 429 10.27 -9.98 -15.25
C VAL A 429 10.39 -8.66 -14.51
N ASN A 430 9.27 -8.11 -14.02
CA ASN A 430 9.26 -6.92 -13.18
C ASN A 430 9.47 -7.25 -11.69
N ALA A 431 9.65 -6.23 -10.86
CA ALA A 431 9.87 -6.37 -9.42
C ALA A 431 8.70 -7.04 -8.67
N LEU A 432 7.49 -7.04 -9.23
CA LEU A 432 6.29 -7.67 -8.66
C LEU A 432 6.07 -9.11 -9.14
N GLY A 433 6.94 -9.64 -10.03
CA GLY A 433 6.88 -11.00 -10.55
C GLY A 433 6.04 -11.16 -11.81
N GLY A 434 5.48 -10.09 -12.39
CA GLY A 434 4.87 -10.10 -13.72
C GLY A 434 5.93 -10.44 -14.77
N ALA A 435 5.62 -11.35 -15.72
CA ALA A 435 6.59 -11.86 -16.68
C ALA A 435 6.07 -11.87 -18.11
N THR A 436 6.92 -11.47 -19.07
CA THR A 436 6.65 -11.54 -20.51
C THR A 436 7.74 -12.34 -21.22
N ALA A 437 7.33 -13.23 -22.12
CA ALA A 437 8.23 -13.97 -22.98
C ALA A 437 8.40 -13.26 -24.33
N ALA A 438 9.63 -13.26 -24.82
CA ALA A 438 9.98 -12.73 -26.15
C ALA A 438 11.02 -13.63 -26.82
N SER A 439 11.29 -13.46 -28.11
CA SER A 439 12.35 -14.22 -28.78
C SER A 439 12.95 -13.44 -29.95
N THR A 440 14.21 -13.75 -30.24
CA THR A 440 14.88 -13.31 -31.46
C THR A 440 15.60 -14.49 -32.11
N VAL A 441 16.10 -14.29 -33.33
CA VAL A 441 16.78 -15.36 -34.05
C VAL A 441 18.16 -14.90 -34.59
N VAL A 442 19.09 -15.84 -34.54
CA VAL A 442 20.42 -15.70 -35.14
C VAL A 442 20.60 -16.78 -36.24
N ARG A 443 21.00 -16.41 -37.40
CA ARG A 443 21.18 -17.33 -38.54
C ARG A 443 22.64 -17.62 -38.75
N VAL A 444 22.98 -18.84 -39.18
CA VAL A 444 24.28 -19.18 -39.70
C VAL A 444 24.21 -19.18 -41.23
N SER A 445 25.04 -18.40 -41.89
CA SER A 445 25.05 -18.25 -43.36
C SER A 445 26.45 -18.41 -43.93
N ASN A 446 26.52 -18.91 -45.15
CA ASN A 446 27.76 -18.99 -45.91
C ASN A 446 27.86 -17.92 -47.01
N ARG A 447 26.86 -17.01 -47.11
CA ARG A 447 26.80 -15.89 -48.06
C ARG A 447 26.55 -14.59 -47.36
#